data_36aeb64720c16947f782b591742253bc
#
_entry.id   36aeb64720c16947f782b591742253bc
#
_cell.length_a   1.000
_cell.length_b   1.000
_cell.length_c   1.000
_cell.angle_alpha   90.00
_cell.angle_beta   90.00
_cell.angle_gamma   90.00
#
_symmetry.space_group_name_H-M   'P 1'
#
loop_
_entity.id
_entity.type
_entity.pdbx_description
1 polymer ?
#
loop_
_entity_poly.entity_id
_entity_poly.type
_entity_poly.pdbx_seq_one_letter_code
_entity_poly.pdbx_strand_id
1 'polypeptide(L)'
;DRVQVNFVAVNIQSGEGDQHEFTSRCSFPLFQDTKDIDAFKQHRGRKDDYFIYNERGELTDYFPYLGDRKSDLTSPEGYENIKNALLRAPFKTTLTAETVIKLTVEGVQGRTYRVQYSEDLGSDKKWKTLKKITLLTGRAEIVDMTATASRKRRFYRTVEIP
;
A
#
# COMPACT_ATOMS: atom_id res chain seq x y z
N ASP A 1 14.52 4.58 14.17
CA ASP A 1 14.38 5.35 12.93
C ASP A 1 13.62 6.64 13.25
N ARG A 2 14.08 7.76 12.69
CA ARG A 2 13.42 9.06 12.88
C ARG A 2 12.54 9.32 11.67
N VAL A 3 11.26 9.57 11.90
CA VAL A 3 10.35 10.04 10.84
C VAL A 3 10.67 11.53 10.63
N GLN A 4 11.01 11.88 9.40
CA GLN A 4 11.17 13.28 9.00
C GLN A 4 9.80 13.81 8.60
N VAL A 5 9.35 14.89 9.25
CA VAL A 5 8.08 15.55 8.97
C VAL A 5 8.36 16.95 8.46
N ASN A 6 7.75 17.32 7.33
CA ASN A 6 7.77 18.68 6.81
C ASN A 6 6.41 19.32 7.08
N PHE A 7 6.42 20.41 7.83
CA PHE A 7 5.22 21.22 8.07
C PHE A 7 5.14 22.35 7.05
N VAL A 8 3.94 22.57 6.54
CA VAL A 8 3.62 23.67 5.63
C VAL A 8 2.33 24.31 6.10
N ALA A 9 2.29 25.62 6.14
CA ALA A 9 1.05 26.36 6.35
C ALA A 9 0.56 26.98 5.04
N VAL A 10 -0.75 26.99 4.85
CA VAL A 10 -1.41 27.72 3.75
C VAL A 10 -2.29 28.80 4.38
N ASN A 11 -1.95 30.07 4.14
CA ASN A 11 -2.74 31.18 4.60
C ASN A 11 -3.92 31.43 3.66
N ILE A 12 -5.09 31.68 4.23
CA ILE A 12 -6.30 31.97 3.44
C ILE A 12 -6.16 33.31 2.68
N GLN A 13 -6.82 33.43 1.55
CA GLN A 13 -6.76 34.65 0.71
C GLN A 13 -7.00 35.95 1.49
N SER A 14 -7.99 35.96 2.38
CA SER A 14 -8.31 37.13 3.21
C SER A 14 -7.30 37.46 4.31
N GLY A 15 -6.36 36.54 4.58
CA GLY A 15 -5.32 36.66 5.60
C GLY A 15 -3.99 37.19 5.08
N GLU A 16 -3.90 37.69 3.86
CA GLU A 16 -2.65 38.17 3.26
C GLU A 16 -1.94 39.23 4.13
N GLY A 17 -2.71 40.13 4.76
CA GLY A 17 -2.17 41.16 5.65
C GLY A 17 -1.60 40.64 6.97
N ASP A 18 -1.94 39.40 7.36
CA ASP A 18 -1.62 38.82 8.66
C ASP A 18 -0.43 37.82 8.59
N GLN A 19 0.28 37.72 7.46
CA GLN A 19 1.38 36.81 7.26
C GLN A 19 2.46 36.92 8.34
N HIS A 20 2.72 38.13 8.83
CA HIS A 20 3.73 38.39 9.86
C HIS A 20 3.39 37.70 11.19
N GLU A 21 2.13 37.47 11.49
CA GLU A 21 1.70 36.73 12.68
C GLU A 21 2.14 35.27 12.65
N PHE A 22 2.21 34.65 11.47
CA PHE A 22 2.75 33.32 11.28
C PHE A 22 4.27 33.30 11.29
N THR A 23 4.90 34.15 10.47
CA THR A 23 6.35 34.12 10.26
C THR A 23 7.15 34.56 11.50
N SER A 24 6.53 35.31 12.42
CA SER A 24 7.13 35.67 13.71
C SER A 24 7.12 34.52 14.74
N ARG A 25 6.25 33.50 14.55
CA ARG A 25 6.02 32.44 15.52
C ARG A 25 6.56 31.07 15.09
N CYS A 26 6.75 30.86 13.79
CA CYS A 26 7.20 29.56 13.26
C CYS A 26 8.15 29.73 12.09
N SER A 27 9.01 28.73 11.88
CA SER A 27 10.03 28.70 10.83
C SER A 27 9.67 27.79 9.64
N PHE A 28 8.54 27.10 9.66
CA PHE A 28 8.12 26.27 8.53
C PHE A 28 7.54 27.14 7.40
N PRO A 29 7.57 26.65 6.14
CA PRO A 29 7.08 27.40 4.98
C PRO A 29 5.62 27.83 5.13
N LEU A 30 5.35 29.09 4.79
CA LEU A 30 4.01 29.66 4.68
C LEU A 30 3.73 29.96 3.22
N PHE A 31 2.67 29.40 2.67
CA PHE A 31 2.15 29.72 1.36
C PHE A 31 0.91 30.59 1.46
N GLN A 32 0.82 31.59 0.60
CA GLN A 32 -0.35 32.44 0.50
C GLN A 32 -1.29 31.88 -0.57
N ASP A 33 -2.52 31.54 -0.19
CA ASP A 33 -3.56 31.16 -1.16
C ASP A 33 -4.01 32.35 -1.98
N THR A 34 -4.30 32.10 -3.25
CA THR A 34 -4.75 33.12 -4.21
C THR A 34 -6.08 32.71 -4.84
N LYS A 35 -6.80 33.68 -5.42
CA LYS A 35 -8.07 33.40 -6.11
C LYS A 35 -7.92 32.43 -7.27
N ASP A 36 -6.78 32.45 -7.94
CA ASP A 36 -6.53 31.59 -9.11
C ASP A 36 -6.21 30.14 -8.70
N ILE A 37 -5.59 29.94 -7.55
CA ILE A 37 -5.24 28.61 -7.04
C ILE A 37 -6.39 28.04 -6.21
N ASP A 38 -6.96 28.84 -5.30
CA ASP A 38 -8.06 28.46 -4.41
C ASP A 38 -7.80 27.10 -3.70
N ALA A 39 -6.65 27.02 -3.03
CA ALA A 39 -6.15 25.79 -2.38
C ALA A 39 -7.16 25.28 -1.33
N PHE A 40 -7.79 26.16 -0.58
CA PHE A 40 -8.81 25.77 0.41
C PHE A 40 -9.98 25.03 -0.24
N LYS A 41 -10.45 25.49 -1.41
CA LYS A 41 -11.52 24.81 -2.15
C LYS A 41 -11.05 23.48 -2.73
N GLN A 42 -9.82 23.42 -3.30
CA GLN A 42 -9.27 22.18 -3.83
C GLN A 42 -9.15 21.10 -2.75
N HIS A 43 -8.70 21.47 -1.56
CA HIS A 43 -8.60 20.56 -0.42
C HIS A 43 -9.95 20.32 0.29
N ARG A 44 -11.01 21.06 -0.05
CA ARG A 44 -12.28 21.11 0.70
C ARG A 44 -12.06 21.41 2.17
N GLY A 45 -11.01 22.20 2.45
CA GLY A 45 -10.57 22.52 3.79
C GLY A 45 -11.19 23.79 4.34
N ARG A 46 -10.99 23.97 5.62
CA ARG A 46 -11.36 25.18 6.38
C ARG A 46 -10.16 25.65 7.18
N LYS A 47 -10.31 26.83 7.79
CA LYS A 47 -9.33 27.34 8.73
C LYS A 47 -9.08 26.31 9.84
N ASP A 48 -7.81 26.16 10.22
CA ASP A 48 -7.31 25.27 11.28
C ASP A 48 -7.51 23.77 11.02
N ASP A 49 -7.74 23.36 9.77
CA ASP A 49 -7.75 21.97 9.34
C ASP A 49 -6.33 21.45 9.12
N TYR A 50 -6.09 20.17 9.43
CA TYR A 50 -4.83 19.49 9.14
C TYR A 50 -5.01 18.43 8.07
N PHE A 51 -4.11 18.44 7.08
CA PHE A 51 -4.00 17.45 6.03
C PHE A 51 -2.64 16.77 6.14
N ILE A 52 -2.62 15.46 6.26
CA ILE A 52 -1.40 14.68 6.41
C ILE A 52 -1.21 13.84 5.16
N TYR A 53 -0.07 14.01 4.52
CA TYR A 53 0.31 13.31 3.30
C TYR A 53 1.50 12.40 3.58
N ASN A 54 1.56 11.26 2.88
CA ASN A 54 2.73 10.40 2.90
C ASN A 54 3.83 10.95 1.95
N GLU A 55 4.97 10.25 1.91
CA GLU A 55 6.10 10.59 1.04
C GLU A 55 5.79 10.59 -0.47
N ARG A 56 4.66 9.98 -0.87
CA ARG A 56 4.19 9.94 -2.28
C ARG A 56 3.20 11.05 -2.60
N GLY A 57 2.92 11.94 -1.64
CA GLY A 57 1.91 12.99 -1.79
C GLY A 57 0.46 12.48 -1.73
N GLU A 58 0.24 11.27 -1.21
CA GLU A 58 -1.11 10.74 -1.00
C GLU A 58 -1.64 11.21 0.36
N LEU A 59 -2.87 11.73 0.40
CA LEU A 59 -3.54 12.11 1.65
C LEU A 59 -3.82 10.87 2.49
N THR A 60 -3.26 10.81 3.69
CA THR A 60 -3.42 9.68 4.61
C THR A 60 -4.38 9.96 5.75
N ASP A 61 -4.41 11.19 6.22
CA ASP A 61 -5.30 11.62 7.30
C ASP A 61 -5.77 13.06 7.05
N TYR A 62 -7.01 13.34 7.48
CA TYR A 62 -7.61 14.64 7.50
C TYR A 62 -8.25 14.90 8.87
N PHE A 63 -7.95 16.05 9.45
CA PHE A 63 -8.49 16.50 10.71
C PHE A 63 -9.18 17.84 10.51
N PRO A 64 -10.50 17.86 10.36
CA PRO A 64 -11.26 19.09 10.36
C PRO A 64 -11.26 19.69 11.77
N TYR A 65 -11.11 21.00 11.87
CA TYR A 65 -11.07 21.74 13.15
C TYR A 65 -12.27 21.43 14.08
N LEU A 66 -13.46 21.28 13.49
CA LEU A 66 -14.69 20.94 14.21
C LEU A 66 -15.10 19.46 14.03
N GLY A 67 -14.16 18.58 13.72
CA GLY A 67 -14.42 17.16 13.56
C GLY A 67 -14.51 16.38 14.87
N ASP A 68 -14.95 15.12 14.77
CA ASP A 68 -15.05 14.23 15.93
C ASP A 68 -13.69 13.91 16.55
N ARG A 69 -12.63 13.89 15.72
CA ARG A 69 -11.25 13.68 16.16
C ARG A 69 -10.64 15.01 16.58
N LYS A 70 -10.25 15.11 17.86
CA LYS A 70 -9.56 16.31 18.37
C LYS A 70 -8.26 16.56 17.60
N SER A 71 -8.03 17.81 17.22
CA SER A 71 -6.84 18.26 16.49
C SER A 71 -6.15 19.47 17.14
N ASP A 72 -6.68 19.97 18.25
CA ASP A 72 -6.07 21.06 19.01
C ASP A 72 -4.75 20.59 19.64
N LEU A 73 -3.62 21.10 19.13
CA LEU A 73 -2.28 20.75 19.59
C LEU A 73 -1.96 21.21 21.02
N THR A 74 -2.78 22.09 21.58
CA THR A 74 -2.64 22.53 23.00
C THR A 74 -3.23 21.52 23.96
N SER A 75 -4.11 20.63 23.47
CA SER A 75 -4.68 19.55 24.26
C SER A 75 -3.86 18.26 24.13
N PRO A 76 -3.65 17.47 25.21
CA PRO A 76 -2.96 16.19 25.12
C PRO A 76 -3.57 15.22 24.08
N GLU A 77 -4.89 15.16 24.01
CA GLU A 77 -5.61 14.29 23.08
C GLU A 77 -5.36 14.71 21.62
N GLY A 78 -5.51 16.01 21.32
CA GLY A 78 -5.28 16.51 19.96
C GLY A 78 -3.84 16.33 19.52
N TYR A 79 -2.88 16.59 20.40
CA TYR A 79 -1.46 16.35 20.14
C TYR A 79 -1.19 14.87 19.81
N GLU A 80 -1.65 13.93 20.62
CA GLU A 80 -1.45 12.50 20.38
C GLU A 80 -2.16 12.02 19.10
N ASN A 81 -3.34 12.54 18.78
CA ASN A 81 -4.04 12.20 17.54
C ASN A 81 -3.22 12.61 16.29
N ILE A 82 -2.74 13.84 16.24
CA ILE A 82 -1.91 14.32 15.12
C ILE A 82 -0.58 13.59 15.06
N LYS A 83 0.11 13.43 16.19
CA LYS A 83 1.36 12.68 16.29
C LYS A 83 1.22 11.25 15.77
N ASN A 84 0.18 10.54 16.22
CA ASN A 84 -0.05 9.16 15.78
C ASN A 84 -0.39 9.07 14.27
N ALA A 85 -1.09 10.05 13.71
CA ALA A 85 -1.34 10.12 12.29
C ALA A 85 -0.04 10.37 11.50
N LEU A 86 0.81 11.28 11.94
CA LEU A 86 2.13 11.53 11.33
C LEU A 86 3.03 10.28 11.38
N LEU A 87 3.04 9.55 12.49
CA LEU A 87 3.84 8.33 12.61
C LEU A 87 3.35 7.20 11.69
N ARG A 88 2.05 7.17 11.37
CA ARG A 88 1.45 6.17 10.47
C ARG A 88 1.53 6.55 8.99
N ALA A 89 1.63 7.82 8.68
CA ALA A 89 1.59 8.32 7.30
C ALA A 89 2.61 7.64 6.35
N PRO A 90 3.87 7.34 6.77
CA PRO A 90 4.83 6.64 5.92
C PRO A 90 4.44 5.18 5.65
N PHE A 91 3.57 4.59 6.48
CA PHE A 91 3.25 3.16 6.45
C PHE A 91 1.81 2.95 5.96
N LYS A 92 1.63 2.87 4.65
CA LYS A 92 0.37 2.42 4.08
C LYS A 92 0.28 0.90 4.20
N THR A 93 -0.53 0.39 5.12
CA THR A 93 -0.85 -1.03 5.17
C THR A 93 -1.65 -1.40 3.92
N THR A 94 -1.08 -2.25 3.08
CA THR A 94 -1.75 -2.80 1.91
C THR A 94 -2.08 -4.26 2.19
N LEU A 95 -3.35 -4.64 2.07
CA LEU A 95 -3.76 -6.04 2.05
C LEU A 95 -3.90 -6.46 0.58
N THR A 96 -3.05 -7.40 0.16
CA THR A 96 -3.16 -8.01 -1.16
C THR A 96 -3.68 -9.43 -1.00
N ALA A 97 -4.76 -9.77 -1.69
CA ALA A 97 -5.28 -11.13 -1.76
C ALA A 97 -4.94 -11.72 -3.13
N GLU A 98 -4.29 -12.88 -3.12
CA GLU A 98 -3.94 -13.61 -4.35
C GLU A 98 -4.57 -15.00 -4.31
N THR A 99 -5.09 -15.43 -5.46
CA THR A 99 -5.53 -16.81 -5.65
C THR A 99 -4.35 -17.61 -6.16
N VAL A 100 -3.98 -18.65 -5.42
CA VAL A 100 -2.91 -19.57 -5.81
C VAL A 100 -3.48 -20.97 -6.05
N ILE A 101 -2.86 -21.72 -6.96
CA ILE A 101 -3.20 -23.12 -7.17
C ILE A 101 -2.28 -24.00 -6.33
N LYS A 102 -2.85 -24.72 -5.37
CA LYS A 102 -2.17 -25.73 -4.58
C LYS A 102 -2.34 -27.09 -5.26
N LEU A 103 -1.24 -27.75 -5.57
CA LEU A 103 -1.19 -29.06 -6.19
C LEU A 103 -0.68 -30.07 -5.16
N THR A 104 -1.37 -31.21 -5.07
CA THR A 104 -0.87 -32.37 -4.32
C THR A 104 -0.36 -33.41 -5.33
N VAL A 105 0.86 -33.83 -5.16
CA VAL A 105 1.49 -34.90 -5.96
C VAL A 105 1.64 -36.13 -5.09
N GLU A 106 1.07 -37.24 -5.52
CA GLU A 106 1.16 -38.56 -4.88
C GLU A 106 1.84 -39.53 -5.83
N GLY A 107 2.69 -40.40 -5.31
CA GLY A 107 3.45 -41.35 -6.11
C GLY A 107 4.35 -42.20 -5.26
N VAL A 108 5.32 -42.87 -5.88
CA VAL A 108 6.20 -43.82 -5.21
C VAL A 108 7.24 -43.09 -4.36
N GLN A 109 7.36 -43.48 -3.10
CA GLN A 109 8.35 -42.93 -2.18
C GLN A 109 9.77 -43.06 -2.75
N GLY A 110 10.57 -42.01 -2.61
CA GLY A 110 11.97 -41.97 -3.10
C GLY A 110 12.09 -41.61 -4.59
N ARG A 111 10.99 -41.61 -5.35
CA ARG A 111 11.03 -41.26 -6.78
C ARG A 111 10.96 -39.74 -6.98
N THR A 112 11.55 -39.31 -8.09
CA THR A 112 11.56 -37.91 -8.49
C THR A 112 10.57 -37.68 -9.64
N TYR A 113 9.79 -36.62 -9.50
CA TYR A 113 8.79 -36.24 -10.48
C TYR A 113 9.03 -34.81 -10.96
N ARG A 114 8.79 -34.57 -12.25
CA ARG A 114 8.74 -33.26 -12.85
C ARG A 114 7.26 -32.85 -12.95
N VAL A 115 6.86 -31.81 -12.22
CA VAL A 115 5.55 -31.21 -12.35
C VAL A 115 5.60 -30.17 -13.45
N GLN A 116 4.70 -30.28 -14.41
CA GLN A 116 4.62 -29.42 -15.58
C GLN A 116 3.24 -28.79 -15.69
N TYR A 117 3.18 -27.64 -16.34
CA TYR A 117 1.94 -26.99 -16.69
C TYR A 117 1.87 -26.60 -18.17
N SER A 118 0.66 -26.47 -18.69
CA SER A 118 0.40 -25.91 -20.00
C SER A 118 -0.88 -25.06 -19.95
N GLU A 119 -0.94 -24.07 -20.79
CA GLU A 119 -2.14 -23.24 -21.00
C GLU A 119 -2.99 -23.75 -22.16
N ASP A 120 -2.48 -24.74 -22.88
CA ASP A 120 -3.12 -25.37 -24.04
C ASP A 120 -2.80 -26.86 -24.06
N LEU A 121 -3.80 -27.72 -24.26
CA LEU A 121 -3.66 -29.19 -24.34
C LEU A 121 -3.21 -29.68 -25.74
N GLY A 122 -3.18 -28.80 -26.73
CA GLY A 122 -3.03 -29.21 -28.13
C GLY A 122 -1.62 -29.62 -28.57
N SER A 123 -0.58 -29.50 -27.72
CA SER A 123 0.80 -29.80 -28.15
C SER A 123 1.72 -30.10 -26.98
N ASP A 124 2.47 -31.20 -27.07
CA ASP A 124 3.51 -31.57 -26.09
C ASP A 124 4.64 -30.56 -25.97
N LYS A 125 4.87 -29.76 -26.99
CA LYS A 125 5.89 -28.72 -27.00
C LYS A 125 5.58 -27.52 -26.08
N LYS A 126 4.35 -27.43 -25.59
CA LYS A 126 3.90 -26.31 -24.73
C LYS A 126 3.96 -26.59 -23.23
N TRP A 127 4.42 -27.76 -22.84
CA TRP A 127 4.56 -28.10 -21.43
C TRP A 127 5.82 -27.45 -20.82
N LYS A 128 5.61 -26.64 -19.80
CA LYS A 128 6.66 -25.95 -19.04
C LYS A 128 6.85 -26.61 -17.69
N THR A 129 8.09 -26.73 -17.24
CA THR A 129 8.40 -27.27 -15.90
C THR A 129 8.05 -26.23 -14.85
N LEU A 130 7.15 -26.59 -13.92
CA LEU A 130 6.85 -25.82 -12.74
C LEU A 130 7.87 -26.13 -11.63
N LYS A 131 8.06 -27.41 -11.32
CA LYS A 131 8.97 -27.87 -10.27
C LYS A 131 9.42 -29.32 -10.49
N LYS A 132 10.63 -29.66 -10.00
CA LYS A 132 11.05 -31.04 -9.77
C LYS A 132 10.96 -31.33 -8.28
N ILE A 133 10.40 -32.48 -7.91
CA ILE A 133 10.23 -32.89 -6.50
C ILE A 133 10.57 -34.36 -6.35
N THR A 134 11.22 -34.72 -5.23
CA THR A 134 11.40 -36.09 -4.79
C THR A 134 10.40 -36.38 -3.67
N LEU A 135 9.61 -37.42 -3.79
CA LEU A 135 8.58 -37.76 -2.82
C LEU A 135 9.19 -38.55 -1.65
N LEU A 136 9.62 -37.86 -0.60
CA LEU A 136 10.23 -38.51 0.57
C LEU A 136 9.24 -39.37 1.36
N THR A 137 7.95 -39.05 1.33
CA THR A 137 6.87 -39.76 2.03
C THR A 137 5.77 -40.28 1.10
N GLY A 138 6.04 -40.37 -0.21
CA GLY A 138 5.03 -40.72 -1.22
C GLY A 138 4.05 -39.61 -1.56
N ARG A 139 4.10 -38.46 -0.88
CA ARG A 139 3.25 -37.30 -1.11
C ARG A 139 4.03 -36.01 -0.95
N ALA A 140 3.71 -35.00 -1.77
CA ALA A 140 4.21 -33.63 -1.61
C ALA A 140 3.18 -32.62 -2.08
N GLU A 141 3.23 -31.41 -1.48
CA GLU A 141 2.42 -30.26 -1.87
C GLU A 141 3.31 -29.20 -2.51
N ILE A 142 2.82 -28.60 -3.57
CA ILE A 142 3.46 -27.48 -4.26
C ILE A 142 2.42 -26.40 -4.56
N VAL A 143 2.86 -25.15 -4.56
CA VAL A 143 2.02 -24.02 -4.92
C VAL A 143 2.51 -23.46 -6.25
N ASP A 144 1.60 -23.26 -7.18
CA ASP A 144 1.87 -22.54 -8.42
C ASP A 144 1.62 -21.06 -8.21
N MET A 145 2.69 -20.33 -7.86
CA MET A 145 2.68 -18.88 -7.72
C MET A 145 2.60 -18.14 -9.06
N THR A 146 2.76 -18.86 -10.18
CA THR A 146 2.69 -18.26 -11.53
C THR A 146 1.32 -18.35 -12.16
N ALA A 147 0.37 -19.03 -11.51
CA ALA A 147 -1.03 -19.07 -11.91
C ALA A 147 -1.70 -17.75 -11.51
N THR A 148 -1.99 -16.89 -12.45
CA THR A 148 -2.67 -15.61 -12.22
C THR A 148 -4.17 -15.73 -12.50
N ALA A 149 -4.99 -14.95 -11.79
CA ALA A 149 -6.46 -14.91 -11.96
C ALA A 149 -6.91 -14.51 -13.38
N SER A 150 -6.04 -13.88 -14.17
CA SER A 150 -6.32 -13.49 -15.55
C SER A 150 -6.29 -14.65 -16.55
N ARG A 151 -5.75 -15.81 -16.17
CA ARG A 151 -5.62 -16.98 -17.04
C ARG A 151 -6.82 -17.91 -16.89
N LYS A 152 -7.60 -18.03 -17.94
CA LYS A 152 -8.86 -18.79 -17.94
C LYS A 152 -8.71 -20.31 -17.78
N ARG A 153 -7.54 -20.89 -18.14
CA ARG A 153 -7.27 -22.34 -18.06
C ARG A 153 -5.80 -22.61 -17.85
N ARG A 154 -5.49 -23.59 -16.98
CA ARG A 154 -4.17 -24.15 -16.79
C ARG A 154 -4.29 -25.64 -16.51
N PHE A 155 -3.50 -26.43 -17.21
CA PHE A 155 -3.45 -27.88 -17.10
C PHE A 155 -2.15 -28.28 -16.44
N TYR A 156 -2.18 -29.34 -15.66
CA TYR A 156 -1.01 -29.86 -14.95
C TYR A 156 -0.81 -31.31 -15.25
N ARG A 157 0.45 -31.76 -15.27
CA ARG A 157 0.83 -33.16 -15.31
C ARG A 157 2.08 -33.42 -14.50
N THR A 158 2.28 -34.68 -14.10
CA THR A 158 3.53 -35.16 -13.53
C THR A 158 4.19 -36.12 -14.51
N VAL A 159 5.51 -36.08 -14.57
CA VAL A 159 6.35 -37.03 -15.34
C VAL A 159 7.42 -37.53 -14.40
N GLU A 160 7.50 -38.86 -14.23
CA GLU A 160 8.58 -39.46 -13.47
C GLU A 160 9.91 -39.23 -14.19
N ILE A 161 10.94 -38.95 -13.41
CA ILE A 161 12.32 -38.79 -13.92
C ILE A 161 13.10 -39.98 -13.44
N PRO A 162 13.79 -40.69 -14.35
CA PRO A 162 14.67 -41.81 -14.01
C PRO A 162 15.77 -41.41 -13.04
#